data_5e7b4cd48a9b0180de080c0e31438b07
#
_entry.id   5e7b4cd48a9b0180de080c0e31438b07
#
_cell.length_a   1.000
_cell.length_b   1.000
_cell.length_c   1.000
_cell.angle_alpha   90.00
_cell.angle_beta   90.00
_cell.angle_gamma   90.00
#
_symmetry.space_group_name_H-M   'P 1'
#
loop_
_entity.id
_entity.type
_entity.pdbx_description
1 polymer ?
#
loop_
_entity_poly.entity_id
_entity_poly.type
_entity_poly.pdbx_seq_one_letter_code
_entity_poly.pdbx_strand_id
1 'polypeptide(L)'
;MKVDLLIQDVQVFNSYFKKFIKGNVAVLDGRFFYIGERSTETFEAAEIADGQGRYMIPGLVDIHLHIESTMVTPETFSFGLIQNGVTTIVPEPHEMANVFGIEGIKEMIRASRDCVVDMLYAIPSSVPATSMETTGGSVEMADMDELLRSEEIICLGEIMNYVDIIKDPDCKTNRILEHIRKTYPKLVIEGHVPKLLDLDLHRVIYAGVDSDHTHQTREGMEARIAAGMFLEIQEKSMTDEVMDYLIKEDVSEHFCFVTDDVMTDSLVNRGHLNHIVKKAIQMGMQPERAIYASTFTPARRMNMTDRGAIAPGKIADFLLLSDLHELKIERVYKNGKKAYDVKEEYRQVVKEKQFPAHFYESIKLSPLTEQDFHVTVDVPDNRYPCRVMLVQNGSTFTEDHRGIAEVREGQLLWEESPYGLIAVFERYGKNGNRGYGLISGDTIKRGAVATSYSHDNHNLLVVGHNPHDMMVAANEVIRNQGGFYVVEDGKVIASLHLPVGGILTEEPLEKTAKEVEQLRRAMESLGYDHYNPIMSISTHSLPVSPALKLTDLGLIDVNDGKIVPMLLM
;
A
#
# COMPACT_ATOMS: atom_id res chain seq x y z
N MET A 1 44.40 1.72 12.61
CA MET A 1 43.45 0.62 12.58
C MET A 1 42.77 0.61 11.22
N LYS A 2 42.66 -0.56 10.54
CA LYS A 2 42.06 -0.62 9.19
C LYS A 2 40.51 -0.58 9.31
N VAL A 3 39.90 0.20 8.42
CA VAL A 3 38.43 0.33 8.28
C VAL A 3 38.09 0.46 6.79
N ASP A 4 36.84 0.15 6.42
CA ASP A 4 36.42 0.22 5.02
C ASP A 4 36.11 1.64 4.58
N LEU A 5 35.40 2.41 5.43
CA LEU A 5 35.00 3.77 5.16
C LEU A 5 35.22 4.65 6.39
N LEU A 6 35.72 5.87 6.16
CA LEU A 6 35.79 6.93 7.18
C LEU A 6 35.07 8.18 6.66
N ILE A 7 33.98 8.55 7.34
CA ILE A 7 33.31 9.84 7.11
C ILE A 7 33.83 10.84 8.11
N GLN A 8 34.36 11.95 7.61
CA GLN A 8 34.94 13.01 8.43
C GLN A 8 34.00 14.21 8.52
N ASP A 9 34.03 14.93 9.66
CA ASP A 9 33.34 16.20 9.88
C ASP A 9 31.83 16.12 9.55
N VAL A 10 31.08 15.38 10.37
CA VAL A 10 29.62 15.25 10.27
C VAL A 10 28.92 15.60 11.58
N GLN A 11 27.66 16.03 11.47
CA GLN A 11 26.72 16.12 12.58
C GLN A 11 25.93 14.82 12.65
N VAL A 12 26.31 13.91 13.53
CA VAL A 12 25.72 12.57 13.65
C VAL A 12 24.49 12.61 14.53
N PHE A 13 23.35 12.14 14.03
CA PHE A 13 22.15 11.96 14.84
C PHE A 13 22.32 10.78 15.81
N ASN A 14 22.39 11.09 17.08
CA ASN A 14 22.42 10.08 18.13
C ASN A 14 20.98 9.78 18.59
N SER A 15 20.45 8.63 18.19
CA SER A 15 19.06 8.20 18.49
C SER A 15 18.80 8.02 19.99
N TYR A 16 19.82 7.69 20.79
CA TYR A 16 19.68 7.48 22.25
C TYR A 16 19.53 8.78 23.02
N PHE A 17 20.16 9.86 22.54
CA PHE A 17 20.04 11.20 23.10
C PHE A 17 19.05 12.10 22.37
N LYS A 18 18.53 11.63 21.22
CA LYS A 18 17.64 12.39 20.32
C LYS A 18 18.23 13.78 19.94
N LYS A 19 19.53 13.83 19.61
CA LYS A 19 20.25 15.07 19.26
C LYS A 19 21.41 14.80 18.32
N PHE A 20 21.85 15.83 17.64
CA PHE A 20 23.06 15.80 16.82
C PHE A 20 24.33 15.99 17.64
N ILE A 21 25.37 15.24 17.30
CA ILE A 21 26.70 15.28 17.93
C ILE A 21 27.74 15.37 16.80
N LYS A 22 28.66 16.34 16.87
CA LYS A 22 29.74 16.46 15.90
C LYS A 22 30.74 15.31 16.06
N GLY A 23 31.25 14.78 14.93
CA GLY A 23 32.25 13.73 14.98
C GLY A 23 32.65 13.17 13.62
N ASN A 24 33.49 12.14 13.68
CA ASN A 24 33.87 11.28 12.58
C ASN A 24 33.22 9.89 12.75
N VAL A 25 32.92 9.22 11.67
CA VAL A 25 32.31 7.88 11.69
C VAL A 25 33.17 6.93 10.87
N ALA A 26 33.57 5.82 11.49
CA ALA A 26 34.25 4.73 10.81
C ALA A 26 33.35 3.52 10.64
N VAL A 27 33.39 2.89 9.48
CA VAL A 27 32.64 1.67 9.12
C VAL A 27 33.62 0.54 8.83
N LEU A 28 33.31 -0.65 9.35
CA LEU A 28 34.05 -1.87 9.13
C LEU A 28 33.05 -3.03 8.91
N ASP A 29 33.26 -3.83 7.88
CA ASP A 29 32.40 -4.99 7.52
C ASP A 29 30.91 -4.61 7.44
N GLY A 30 30.62 -3.45 6.81
CA GLY A 30 29.25 -2.96 6.63
C GLY A 30 28.55 -2.47 7.90
N ARG A 31 29.26 -2.35 9.03
CA ARG A 31 28.72 -1.91 10.32
C ARG A 31 29.45 -0.68 10.85
N PHE A 32 28.73 0.15 11.59
CA PHE A 32 29.37 1.25 12.31
C PHE A 32 30.39 0.68 13.32
N PHE A 33 31.61 1.16 13.24
CA PHE A 33 32.69 0.73 14.12
C PHE A 33 33.00 1.78 15.18
N TYR A 34 33.09 3.06 14.76
CA TYR A 34 33.45 4.17 15.63
C TYR A 34 32.61 5.41 15.30
N ILE A 35 32.17 6.12 16.32
CA ILE A 35 31.53 7.43 16.23
C ILE A 35 32.15 8.34 17.30
N GLY A 36 32.74 9.46 16.92
CA GLY A 36 33.34 10.40 17.90
C GLY A 36 34.37 11.35 17.29
N GLU A 37 35.09 12.06 18.15
CA GLU A 37 36.00 13.15 17.75
C GLU A 37 37.46 12.73 17.63
N ARG A 38 37.79 11.43 17.67
CA ARG A 38 39.21 11.00 17.52
C ARG A 38 39.79 11.48 16.21
N SER A 39 41.11 11.81 16.24
CA SER A 39 41.87 12.15 15.04
C SER A 39 41.70 11.08 13.96
N THR A 40 41.48 11.51 12.74
CA THR A 40 41.33 10.65 11.56
C THR A 40 42.59 9.85 11.26
N GLU A 41 43.78 10.29 11.71
CA GLU A 41 45.04 9.56 11.64
C GLU A 41 45.03 8.22 12.42
N THR A 42 44.06 8.02 13.31
CA THR A 42 43.85 6.74 14.02
C THR A 42 43.44 5.62 13.08
N PHE A 43 42.84 5.96 11.94
CA PHE A 43 42.24 5.03 10.98
C PHE A 43 43.00 5.01 9.66
N GLU A 44 43.31 3.82 9.15
CA GLU A 44 43.72 3.53 7.80
C GLU A 44 42.47 3.07 7.04
N ALA A 45 41.77 3.99 6.37
CA ALA A 45 40.53 3.73 5.68
C ALA A 45 40.78 3.41 4.20
N ALA A 46 40.01 2.42 3.67
CA ALA A 46 40.03 2.12 2.23
C ALA A 46 39.38 3.26 1.43
N GLU A 47 38.33 3.87 1.99
CA GLU A 47 37.64 5.04 1.44
C GLU A 47 37.51 6.12 2.52
N ILE A 48 37.79 7.38 2.13
CA ILE A 48 37.58 8.55 2.98
C ILE A 48 36.59 9.48 2.30
N ALA A 49 35.53 9.84 3.00
CA ALA A 49 34.53 10.82 2.54
C ALA A 49 34.53 12.04 3.48
N ASP A 50 34.60 13.23 2.90
CA ASP A 50 34.43 14.49 3.64
C ASP A 50 32.91 14.78 3.81
N GLY A 51 32.47 14.82 5.04
CA GLY A 51 31.09 15.15 5.39
C GLY A 51 30.77 16.63 5.29
N GLN A 52 31.79 17.52 5.34
CA GLN A 52 31.63 18.98 5.19
C GLN A 52 30.60 19.57 6.17
N GLY A 53 30.57 19.08 7.40
CA GLY A 53 29.63 19.51 8.42
C GLY A 53 28.17 19.08 8.20
N ARG A 54 27.90 18.21 7.22
CA ARG A 54 26.53 17.72 6.91
C ARG A 54 25.91 16.94 8.05
N TYR A 55 24.59 16.88 8.04
CA TYR A 55 23.85 16.03 8.95
C TYR A 55 23.87 14.58 8.47
N MET A 56 24.23 13.67 9.38
CA MET A 56 24.26 12.24 9.16
C MET A 56 23.15 11.61 10.01
N ILE A 57 22.17 11.01 9.37
CA ILE A 57 21.04 10.33 10.03
C ILE A 57 21.01 8.85 9.65
N PRO A 58 20.39 7.96 10.47
CA PRO A 58 20.15 6.59 10.03
C PRO A 58 19.32 6.55 8.76
N GLY A 59 19.44 5.48 7.98
CA GLY A 59 18.50 5.22 6.88
C GLY A 59 17.06 5.16 7.37
N LEU A 60 16.13 5.69 6.59
CA LEU A 60 14.71 5.68 6.90
C LEU A 60 14.16 4.24 6.86
N VAL A 61 13.27 3.94 7.78
CA VAL A 61 12.65 2.62 7.99
C VAL A 61 11.14 2.79 7.90
N ASP A 62 10.51 2.15 6.91
CA ASP A 62 9.06 2.14 6.74
C ASP A 62 8.51 0.74 7.07
N ILE A 63 7.63 0.67 8.05
CA ILE A 63 7.17 -0.63 8.58
C ILE A 63 5.76 -1.02 8.14
N HIS A 64 5.08 -0.16 7.39
CA HIS A 64 3.76 -0.48 6.85
C HIS A 64 3.55 0.15 5.47
N LEU A 65 3.52 -0.69 4.44
CA LEU A 65 3.28 -0.30 3.06
C LEU A 65 2.94 -1.50 2.17
N HIS A 66 2.44 -1.21 0.97
CA HIS A 66 2.16 -2.19 -0.07
C HIS A 66 2.97 -1.84 -1.32
N ILE A 67 3.92 -2.73 -1.71
CA ILE A 67 4.71 -2.54 -2.94
C ILE A 67 3.78 -2.43 -4.14
N GLU A 68 2.75 -3.26 -4.15
CA GLU A 68 1.77 -3.39 -5.22
C GLU A 68 1.00 -2.09 -5.48
N SER A 69 0.83 -1.24 -4.48
CA SER A 69 0.21 0.09 -4.65
C SER A 69 0.98 1.01 -5.57
N THR A 70 2.27 0.76 -5.74
CA THR A 70 3.09 1.45 -6.76
C THR A 70 2.91 0.88 -8.16
N MET A 71 2.29 -0.29 -8.30
CA MET A 71 2.14 -1.02 -9.56
C MET A 71 3.46 -1.46 -10.21
N VAL A 72 4.59 -1.38 -9.51
CA VAL A 72 5.90 -1.85 -10.00
C VAL A 72 6.44 -2.99 -9.14
N THR A 73 7.39 -3.73 -9.68
CA THR A 73 8.04 -4.85 -8.98
C THR A 73 8.96 -4.38 -7.85
N PRO A 74 9.33 -5.25 -6.90
CA PRO A 74 10.23 -4.92 -5.80
C PRO A 74 11.54 -4.26 -6.24
N GLU A 75 12.13 -4.71 -7.36
CA GLU A 75 13.36 -4.15 -7.89
C GLU A 75 13.18 -2.69 -8.34
N THR A 76 12.13 -2.42 -9.13
CA THR A 76 11.79 -1.07 -9.58
C THR A 76 11.45 -0.15 -8.40
N PHE A 77 10.71 -0.67 -7.42
CA PHE A 77 10.38 0.07 -6.21
C PHE A 77 11.62 0.42 -5.38
N SER A 78 12.51 -0.57 -5.16
CA SER A 78 13.77 -0.37 -4.44
C SER A 78 14.66 0.72 -5.06
N PHE A 79 14.67 0.82 -6.40
CA PHE A 79 15.35 1.89 -7.11
C PHE A 79 14.82 3.28 -6.76
N GLY A 80 13.51 3.43 -6.60
CA GLY A 80 12.88 4.68 -6.17
C GLY A 80 13.11 4.99 -4.69
N LEU A 81 13.04 3.96 -3.84
CA LEU A 81 13.18 4.11 -2.39
C LEU A 81 14.55 4.60 -1.96
N ILE A 82 15.62 4.03 -2.52
CA ILE A 82 16.99 4.39 -2.11
C ILE A 82 17.31 5.86 -2.40
N GLN A 83 16.77 6.43 -3.48
CA GLN A 83 16.91 7.85 -3.82
C GLN A 83 16.21 8.75 -2.80
N ASN A 84 15.19 8.23 -2.12
CA ASN A 84 14.42 8.89 -1.09
C ASN A 84 14.90 8.55 0.33
N GLY A 85 16.09 7.91 0.45
CA GLY A 85 16.73 7.63 1.73
C GLY A 85 16.09 6.51 2.54
N VAL A 86 15.14 5.77 1.98
CA VAL A 86 14.56 4.59 2.62
C VAL A 86 15.49 3.40 2.39
N THR A 87 15.95 2.79 3.46
CA THR A 87 16.93 1.69 3.40
C THR A 87 16.38 0.36 3.88
N THR A 88 15.24 0.39 4.56
CA THR A 88 14.53 -0.81 5.06
C THR A 88 13.04 -0.59 4.98
N ILE A 89 12.32 -1.61 4.51
CA ILE A 89 10.85 -1.62 4.49
C ILE A 89 10.29 -2.94 5.01
N VAL A 90 9.03 -2.88 5.49
CA VAL A 90 8.24 -4.06 5.87
C VAL A 90 6.94 -4.05 5.06
N PRO A 91 6.96 -4.53 3.81
CA PRO A 91 5.77 -4.59 2.98
C PRO A 91 4.88 -5.78 3.35
N GLU A 92 3.58 -5.61 3.11
CA GLU A 92 2.59 -6.68 3.18
C GLU A 92 2.07 -7.02 1.77
N PRO A 93 2.44 -8.16 1.16
CA PRO A 93 2.10 -8.50 -0.22
C PRO A 93 0.73 -9.19 -0.32
N HIS A 94 -0.33 -8.57 0.25
CA HIS A 94 -1.67 -9.19 0.24
C HIS A 94 -2.32 -9.18 -1.15
N GLU A 95 -1.96 -8.23 -2.00
CA GLU A 95 -2.46 -8.15 -3.37
C GLU A 95 -1.97 -9.34 -4.21
N MET A 96 -0.66 -9.61 -4.19
CA MET A 96 -0.10 -10.80 -4.84
C MET A 96 -0.60 -12.10 -4.20
N ALA A 97 -0.87 -12.09 -2.90
CA ALA A 97 -1.48 -13.23 -2.20
C ALA A 97 -2.93 -13.46 -2.63
N ASN A 98 -3.72 -12.42 -2.89
CA ASN A 98 -5.07 -12.55 -3.43
C ASN A 98 -5.07 -13.15 -4.85
N VAL A 99 -4.01 -12.93 -5.63
CA VAL A 99 -3.89 -13.51 -6.98
C VAL A 99 -3.33 -14.93 -6.94
N PHE A 100 -2.27 -15.22 -6.13
CA PHE A 100 -1.51 -16.48 -6.20
C PHE A 100 -1.36 -17.20 -4.85
N GLY A 101 -2.01 -16.75 -3.78
CA GLY A 101 -1.89 -17.34 -2.45
C GLY A 101 -0.46 -17.21 -1.91
N ILE A 102 -0.02 -18.25 -1.18
CA ILE A 102 1.32 -18.32 -0.60
C ILE A 102 2.45 -18.21 -1.67
N GLU A 103 2.20 -18.67 -2.89
CA GLU A 103 3.18 -18.58 -3.98
C GLU A 103 3.45 -17.12 -4.35
N GLY A 104 2.40 -16.25 -4.37
CA GLY A 104 2.54 -14.82 -4.58
C GLY A 104 3.47 -14.17 -3.56
N ILE A 105 3.29 -14.48 -2.28
CA ILE A 105 4.15 -13.98 -1.20
C ILE A 105 5.60 -14.44 -1.39
N LYS A 106 5.81 -15.72 -1.65
CA LYS A 106 7.16 -16.28 -1.85
C LYS A 106 7.88 -15.67 -3.04
N GLU A 107 7.18 -15.42 -4.12
CA GLU A 107 7.77 -14.80 -5.31
C GLU A 107 8.10 -13.31 -5.09
N MET A 108 7.29 -12.57 -4.34
CA MET A 108 7.63 -11.20 -3.92
C MET A 108 8.90 -11.19 -3.05
N ILE A 109 9.00 -12.08 -2.07
CA ILE A 109 10.21 -12.26 -1.24
C ILE A 109 11.41 -12.60 -2.13
N ARG A 110 11.28 -13.57 -3.05
CA ARG A 110 12.36 -13.96 -3.96
C ARG A 110 12.82 -12.79 -4.83
N ALA A 111 11.89 -12.03 -5.40
CA ALA A 111 12.18 -10.88 -6.27
C ALA A 111 12.88 -9.74 -5.52
N SER A 112 12.76 -9.67 -4.20
CA SER A 112 13.36 -8.62 -3.38
C SER A 112 14.78 -8.92 -2.87
N ARG A 113 15.25 -10.18 -2.94
CA ARG A 113 16.52 -10.58 -2.30
C ARG A 113 17.76 -9.84 -2.79
N ASP A 114 17.79 -9.48 -4.07
CA ASP A 114 18.91 -8.76 -4.69
C ASP A 114 18.69 -7.23 -4.71
N CYS A 115 17.64 -6.73 -4.07
CA CYS A 115 17.35 -5.31 -4.01
C CYS A 115 18.34 -4.57 -3.12
N VAL A 116 18.56 -3.29 -3.42
CA VAL A 116 19.45 -2.45 -2.60
C VAL A 116 18.84 -2.10 -1.24
N VAL A 117 17.51 -2.01 -1.17
CA VAL A 117 16.74 -1.79 0.07
C VAL A 117 16.44 -3.12 0.71
N ASP A 118 16.63 -3.26 2.02
CA ASP A 118 16.22 -4.46 2.74
C ASP A 118 14.69 -4.51 2.81
N MET A 119 14.11 -5.63 2.37
CA MET A 119 12.69 -5.90 2.43
C MET A 119 12.43 -7.08 3.37
N LEU A 120 11.88 -6.79 4.54
CA LEU A 120 11.39 -7.76 5.50
C LEU A 120 9.86 -7.75 5.40
N TYR A 121 9.22 -8.90 5.48
CA TYR A 121 7.82 -9.00 5.07
C TYR A 121 6.87 -9.25 6.24
N ALA A 122 5.67 -8.70 6.12
CA ALA A 122 4.50 -9.06 6.91
C ALA A 122 3.73 -10.20 6.23
N ILE A 123 3.14 -11.11 7.02
CA ILE A 123 2.25 -12.14 6.48
C ILE A 123 0.85 -11.55 6.34
N PRO A 124 0.24 -11.53 5.15
CA PRO A 124 -1.15 -11.14 5.00
C PRO A 124 -2.11 -12.04 5.80
N SER A 125 -2.93 -11.43 6.64
CA SER A 125 -3.88 -12.14 7.51
C SER A 125 -5.27 -12.30 6.88
N SER A 126 -5.61 -11.45 5.90
CA SER A 126 -6.95 -11.26 5.36
C SER A 126 -7.01 -11.56 3.86
N VAL A 127 -6.66 -12.78 3.47
CA VAL A 127 -6.69 -13.27 2.08
C VAL A 127 -7.54 -14.54 1.97
N PRO A 128 -8.73 -14.48 1.34
CA PRO A 128 -9.47 -13.28 0.96
C PRO A 128 -9.91 -12.45 2.18
N ALA A 129 -10.22 -11.17 1.97
CA ALA A 129 -10.69 -10.29 3.03
C ALA A 129 -12.06 -10.73 3.57
N THR A 130 -12.95 -11.20 2.69
CA THR A 130 -14.28 -11.70 3.04
C THR A 130 -14.65 -12.95 2.25
N SER A 131 -15.74 -13.62 2.67
CA SER A 131 -16.37 -14.70 1.89
C SER A 131 -17.28 -14.21 0.75
N MET A 132 -17.39 -12.89 0.57
CA MET A 132 -18.29 -12.26 -0.42
C MET A 132 -17.54 -11.88 -1.71
N GLU A 133 -16.44 -12.55 -2.00
CA GLU A 133 -15.61 -12.31 -3.19
C GLU A 133 -14.88 -13.59 -3.59
N THR A 134 -14.52 -13.69 -4.87
CA THR A 134 -13.66 -14.75 -5.38
C THR A 134 -12.27 -14.20 -5.64
N THR A 135 -11.25 -14.81 -5.03
CA THR A 135 -9.83 -14.47 -5.24
C THR A 135 -9.11 -15.61 -5.97
N GLY A 136 -7.94 -15.32 -6.53
CA GLY A 136 -7.08 -16.33 -7.16
C GLY A 136 -6.43 -17.25 -6.13
N GLY A 137 -6.02 -16.72 -4.98
CA GLY A 137 -5.38 -17.44 -3.88
C GLY A 137 -6.07 -17.23 -2.52
N SER A 138 -5.57 -17.94 -1.51
CA SER A 138 -5.91 -17.73 -0.11
C SER A 138 -4.68 -17.93 0.76
N VAL A 139 -4.71 -17.40 1.98
CA VAL A 139 -3.69 -17.65 3.00
C VAL A 139 -4.37 -18.26 4.22
N GLU A 140 -3.93 -19.47 4.56
CA GLU A 140 -4.46 -20.26 5.67
C GLU A 140 -3.41 -20.39 6.79
N MET A 141 -3.80 -20.83 7.98
CA MET A 141 -2.87 -21.01 9.12
C MET A 141 -1.65 -21.87 8.80
N ALA A 142 -1.83 -22.92 7.97
CA ALA A 142 -0.72 -23.77 7.55
C ALA A 142 0.29 -23.02 6.66
N ASP A 143 -0.18 -22.11 5.83
CA ASP A 143 0.66 -21.25 4.99
C ASP A 143 1.43 -20.24 5.86
N MET A 144 0.78 -19.70 6.89
CA MET A 144 1.42 -18.81 7.87
C MET A 144 2.55 -19.53 8.62
N ASP A 145 2.31 -20.76 9.10
CA ASP A 145 3.32 -21.58 9.76
C ASP A 145 4.49 -21.93 8.83
N GLU A 146 4.25 -22.06 7.52
CA GLU A 146 5.31 -22.26 6.53
C GLU A 146 6.12 -20.98 6.34
N LEU A 147 5.45 -19.84 6.15
CA LEU A 147 6.08 -18.53 5.94
C LEU A 147 6.92 -18.10 7.15
N LEU A 148 6.45 -18.34 8.37
CA LEU A 148 7.16 -18.01 9.63
C LEU A 148 8.47 -18.79 9.86
N ARG A 149 8.82 -19.73 8.97
CA ARG A 149 10.15 -20.37 8.94
C ARG A 149 11.19 -19.53 8.19
N SER A 150 10.75 -18.52 7.44
CA SER A 150 11.63 -17.62 6.72
C SER A 150 12.10 -16.50 7.62
N GLU A 151 13.40 -16.15 7.54
CA GLU A 151 13.98 -15.04 8.30
C GLU A 151 13.54 -13.68 7.76
N GLU A 152 13.04 -13.63 6.52
CA GLU A 152 12.50 -12.41 5.91
C GLU A 152 11.12 -12.04 6.47
N ILE A 153 10.41 -12.96 7.14
CA ILE A 153 9.10 -12.72 7.75
C ILE A 153 9.26 -12.28 9.20
N ILE A 154 8.75 -11.09 9.55
CA ILE A 154 8.98 -10.50 10.88
C ILE A 154 7.71 -10.12 11.65
N CYS A 155 6.55 -10.07 11.00
CA CYS A 155 5.28 -9.76 11.65
C CYS A 155 4.10 -10.44 10.95
N LEU A 156 2.97 -10.49 11.64
CA LEU A 156 1.67 -10.70 11.03
C LEU A 156 1.18 -9.34 10.53
N GLY A 157 0.77 -9.26 9.29
CA GLY A 157 0.29 -8.05 8.65
C GLY A 157 -1.06 -7.60 9.18
N GLU A 158 -1.58 -6.55 8.57
CA GLU A 158 -2.76 -5.85 9.07
C GLU A 158 -4.00 -6.75 9.22
N ILE A 159 -4.63 -6.64 10.36
CA ILE A 159 -5.91 -7.28 10.64
C ILE A 159 -7.03 -6.37 10.17
N MET A 160 -7.53 -6.57 8.95
CA MET A 160 -8.59 -5.74 8.35
C MET A 160 -9.99 -6.12 8.84
N ASN A 161 -10.25 -7.39 9.13
CA ASN A 161 -11.58 -7.87 9.52
C ASN A 161 -11.82 -7.78 11.04
N TYR A 162 -11.63 -6.58 11.61
CA TYR A 162 -11.85 -6.30 13.03
C TYR A 162 -13.33 -6.43 13.44
N VAL A 163 -14.26 -6.26 12.50
CA VAL A 163 -15.71 -6.37 12.76
C VAL A 163 -16.06 -7.78 13.19
N ASP A 164 -15.49 -8.79 12.56
CA ASP A 164 -15.72 -10.19 12.94
C ASP A 164 -15.14 -10.52 14.30
N ILE A 165 -13.97 -9.94 14.66
CA ILE A 165 -13.39 -10.09 16.01
C ILE A 165 -14.41 -9.70 17.09
N ILE A 166 -15.19 -8.64 16.84
CA ILE A 166 -16.16 -8.10 17.79
C ILE A 166 -17.46 -8.91 17.81
N LYS A 167 -17.92 -9.35 16.60
CA LYS A 167 -19.26 -9.94 16.42
C LYS A 167 -19.29 -11.48 16.52
N ASP A 168 -18.19 -12.14 16.11
CA ASP A 168 -18.12 -13.61 16.03
C ASP A 168 -16.84 -14.15 16.70
N PRO A 169 -16.94 -14.68 17.91
CA PRO A 169 -15.80 -15.28 18.61
C PRO A 169 -15.12 -16.43 17.85
N ASP A 170 -15.85 -17.11 16.97
CA ASP A 170 -15.36 -18.27 16.22
C ASP A 170 -14.91 -17.92 14.79
N CYS A 171 -14.79 -16.64 14.45
CA CYS A 171 -14.36 -16.20 13.12
C CYS A 171 -12.92 -16.65 12.77
N LYS A 172 -12.60 -16.67 11.47
CA LYS A 172 -11.25 -17.01 10.96
C LYS A 172 -10.18 -16.17 11.63
N THR A 173 -10.41 -14.87 11.74
CA THR A 173 -9.46 -13.90 12.30
C THR A 173 -9.13 -14.21 13.76
N ASN A 174 -10.13 -14.48 14.61
CA ASN A 174 -9.89 -14.86 16.01
C ASN A 174 -9.09 -16.15 16.14
N ARG A 175 -9.35 -17.16 15.29
CA ARG A 175 -8.57 -18.40 15.28
C ARG A 175 -7.11 -18.17 14.86
N ILE A 176 -6.87 -17.29 13.88
CA ILE A 176 -5.50 -16.88 13.48
C ILE A 176 -4.79 -16.20 14.66
N LEU A 177 -5.40 -15.21 15.28
CA LEU A 177 -4.81 -14.48 16.40
C LEU A 177 -4.51 -15.39 17.59
N GLU A 178 -5.42 -16.30 17.94
CA GLU A 178 -5.19 -17.29 19.01
C GLU A 178 -4.01 -18.21 18.67
N HIS A 179 -3.93 -18.72 17.44
CA HIS A 179 -2.84 -19.56 16.97
C HIS A 179 -1.50 -18.84 17.02
N ILE A 180 -1.42 -17.63 16.47
CA ILE A 180 -0.18 -16.82 16.47
C ILE A 180 0.27 -16.49 17.89
N ARG A 181 -0.61 -16.01 18.75
CA ARG A 181 -0.27 -15.69 20.15
C ARG A 181 0.23 -16.91 20.94
N LYS A 182 -0.33 -18.09 20.66
CA LYS A 182 0.07 -19.33 21.33
C LYS A 182 1.40 -19.87 20.81
N THR A 183 1.60 -19.84 19.50
CA THR A 183 2.73 -20.49 18.83
C THR A 183 3.92 -19.54 18.68
N TYR A 184 3.66 -18.26 18.41
CA TYR A 184 4.65 -17.22 18.15
C TYR A 184 4.46 -15.97 19.02
N PRO A 185 4.54 -16.09 20.37
CA PRO A 185 4.11 -15.05 21.32
C PRO A 185 4.92 -13.75 21.29
N LYS A 186 5.98 -13.69 20.47
CA LYS A 186 6.81 -12.48 20.29
C LYS A 186 6.61 -11.84 18.91
N LEU A 187 5.80 -12.47 18.06
CA LEU A 187 5.51 -11.93 16.73
C LEU A 187 4.69 -10.64 16.90
N VAL A 188 5.09 -9.60 16.20
CA VAL A 188 4.35 -8.34 16.11
C VAL A 188 3.10 -8.59 15.27
N ILE A 189 1.96 -8.01 15.66
CA ILE A 189 0.69 -8.13 14.98
C ILE A 189 0.21 -6.73 14.61
N GLU A 190 0.17 -6.44 13.31
CA GLU A 190 -0.27 -5.15 12.81
C GLU A 190 -1.80 -5.09 12.64
N GLY A 191 -2.37 -3.89 12.70
CA GLY A 191 -3.81 -3.72 12.66
C GLY A 191 -4.30 -2.63 11.72
N HIS A 192 -5.54 -2.83 11.27
CA HIS A 192 -6.34 -1.89 10.50
C HIS A 192 -7.68 -1.69 11.22
N VAL A 193 -7.74 -0.72 12.15
CA VAL A 193 -8.82 -0.62 13.14
C VAL A 193 -9.49 0.76 13.08
N PRO A 194 -10.16 1.12 11.96
CA PRO A 194 -10.70 2.46 11.80
C PRO A 194 -11.82 2.77 12.79
N LYS A 195 -11.79 3.97 13.36
CA LYS A 195 -12.88 4.58 14.14
C LYS A 195 -13.31 3.84 15.40
N LEU A 196 -12.68 2.74 15.80
CA LEU A 196 -13.05 2.06 17.03
C LEU A 196 -12.60 2.85 18.27
N LEU A 197 -13.47 2.86 19.29
CA LEU A 197 -13.26 3.48 20.59
C LEU A 197 -13.80 2.55 21.68
N ASP A 198 -13.49 2.88 22.94
CA ASP A 198 -14.01 2.25 24.15
C ASP A 198 -13.93 0.71 24.11
N LEU A 199 -14.98 0.01 24.49
CA LEU A 199 -15.03 -1.43 24.67
C LEU A 199 -14.66 -2.20 23.40
N ASP A 200 -15.08 -1.74 22.22
CA ASP A 200 -14.78 -2.44 20.97
C ASP A 200 -13.30 -2.32 20.58
N LEU A 201 -12.67 -1.15 20.80
CA LEU A 201 -11.22 -1.02 20.70
C LEU A 201 -10.49 -1.97 21.64
N HIS A 202 -10.91 -2.03 22.90
CA HIS A 202 -10.30 -2.93 23.90
C HIS A 202 -10.47 -4.41 23.54
N ARG A 203 -11.59 -4.82 22.94
CA ARG A 203 -11.79 -6.20 22.45
C ARG A 203 -10.77 -6.58 21.39
N VAL A 204 -10.54 -5.69 20.41
CA VAL A 204 -9.59 -5.92 19.33
C VAL A 204 -8.14 -5.98 19.86
N ILE A 205 -7.77 -5.07 20.78
CA ILE A 205 -6.46 -5.10 21.44
C ILE A 205 -6.31 -6.38 22.28
N TYR A 206 -7.35 -6.77 23.03
CA TYR A 206 -7.33 -8.00 23.84
C TYR A 206 -7.18 -9.26 22.96
N ALA A 207 -7.75 -9.27 21.76
CA ALA A 207 -7.56 -10.35 20.80
C ALA A 207 -6.10 -10.45 20.30
N GLY A 208 -5.31 -9.35 20.36
CA GLY A 208 -3.88 -9.36 20.09
C GLY A 208 -3.41 -8.39 19.03
N VAL A 209 -4.31 -7.61 18.43
CA VAL A 209 -3.96 -6.53 17.49
C VAL A 209 -3.36 -5.38 18.29
N ASP A 210 -2.12 -4.99 17.98
CA ASP A 210 -1.39 -4.05 18.83
C ASP A 210 -0.87 -2.79 18.11
N SER A 211 -1.28 -2.57 16.83
CA SER A 211 -1.08 -1.30 16.11
C SER A 211 -2.31 -0.84 15.34
N ASP A 212 -2.28 0.39 14.84
CA ASP A 212 -3.26 0.93 13.89
C ASP A 212 -2.62 2.04 13.04
N HIS A 213 -2.76 1.92 11.71
CA HIS A 213 -2.29 2.91 10.72
C HIS A 213 -3.43 3.68 10.07
N THR A 214 -4.69 3.36 10.38
CA THR A 214 -5.84 3.99 9.71
C THR A 214 -5.92 5.50 9.98
N HIS A 215 -6.84 6.19 9.30
CA HIS A 215 -7.00 7.63 9.50
C HIS A 215 -7.28 7.97 10.97
N GLN A 216 -6.40 8.76 11.56
CA GLN A 216 -6.45 9.10 12.98
C GLN A 216 -7.18 10.43 13.24
N THR A 217 -7.81 10.50 14.41
CA THR A 217 -8.27 11.71 15.07
C THR A 217 -7.54 11.84 16.41
N ARG A 218 -7.53 13.02 17.01
CA ARG A 218 -6.93 13.21 18.34
C ARG A 218 -7.53 12.24 19.37
N GLU A 219 -8.86 12.18 19.47
CA GLU A 219 -9.57 11.29 20.38
C GLU A 219 -9.18 9.82 20.13
N GLY A 220 -9.12 9.41 18.84
CA GLY A 220 -8.72 8.07 18.44
C GLY A 220 -7.29 7.72 18.86
N MET A 221 -6.35 8.64 18.70
CA MET A 221 -4.96 8.45 19.12
C MET A 221 -4.82 8.34 20.65
N GLU A 222 -5.47 9.26 21.38
CA GLU A 222 -5.47 9.24 22.85
C GLU A 222 -6.02 7.90 23.39
N ALA A 223 -7.13 7.42 22.83
CA ALA A 223 -7.72 6.15 23.21
C ALA A 223 -6.79 4.96 22.94
N ARG A 224 -6.15 4.91 21.77
CA ARG A 224 -5.23 3.82 21.38
C ARG A 224 -3.97 3.80 22.21
N ILE A 225 -3.30 4.96 22.38
CA ILE A 225 -2.08 5.06 23.19
C ILE A 225 -2.39 4.71 24.66
N ALA A 226 -3.51 5.20 25.21
CA ALA A 226 -3.92 4.89 26.57
C ALA A 226 -4.21 3.39 26.78
N ALA A 227 -4.67 2.70 25.73
CA ALA A 227 -4.91 1.26 25.75
C ALA A 227 -3.64 0.42 25.40
N GLY A 228 -2.49 1.08 25.10
CA GLY A 228 -1.22 0.41 24.80
C GLY A 228 -1.04 0.03 23.33
N MET A 229 -1.90 0.50 22.41
CA MET A 229 -1.78 0.27 20.97
C MET A 229 -0.75 1.21 20.37
N PHE A 230 0.10 0.70 19.48
CA PHE A 230 1.08 1.49 18.73
C PHE A 230 0.42 2.21 17.55
N LEU A 231 0.87 3.42 17.23
CA LEU A 231 0.33 4.21 16.12
C LEU A 231 1.31 4.31 14.95
N GLU A 232 0.77 4.09 13.76
CA GLU A 232 1.48 4.23 12.49
C GLU A 232 0.82 5.37 11.70
N ILE A 233 1.51 6.51 11.66
CA ILE A 233 0.95 7.76 11.14
C ILE A 233 1.30 7.90 9.67
N GLN A 234 0.30 7.76 8.82
CA GLN A 234 0.39 7.99 7.39
C GLN A 234 0.01 9.45 7.02
N GLU A 235 0.34 9.87 5.79
CA GLU A 235 0.17 11.26 5.34
C GLU A 235 -1.26 11.79 5.51
N LYS A 236 -2.28 10.97 5.21
CA LYS A 236 -3.71 11.35 5.33
C LYS A 236 -4.16 11.61 6.77
N SER A 237 -3.42 11.10 7.76
CA SER A 237 -3.66 11.38 9.18
C SER A 237 -2.97 12.65 9.68
N MET A 238 -2.08 13.27 8.91
CA MET A 238 -1.33 14.46 9.32
C MET A 238 -2.16 15.74 9.20
N THR A 239 -3.24 15.83 9.97
CA THR A 239 -4.03 17.05 10.15
C THR A 239 -3.36 17.95 11.21
N ASP A 240 -3.73 19.23 11.24
CA ASP A 240 -3.20 20.17 12.26
C ASP A 240 -3.47 19.66 13.68
N GLU A 241 -4.64 19.09 13.93
CA GLU A 241 -5.03 18.54 15.24
C GLU A 241 -4.16 17.37 15.67
N VAL A 242 -3.94 16.41 14.76
CA VAL A 242 -3.12 15.22 14.99
C VAL A 242 -1.66 15.59 15.21
N MET A 243 -1.13 16.47 14.35
CA MET A 243 0.26 16.91 14.46
C MET A 243 0.51 17.76 15.70
N ASP A 244 -0.43 18.62 16.06
CA ASP A 244 -0.35 19.42 17.31
C ASP A 244 -0.26 18.52 18.55
N TYR A 245 -1.06 17.45 18.60
CA TYR A 245 -0.98 16.45 19.66
C TYR A 245 0.39 15.75 19.68
N LEU A 246 0.82 15.20 18.54
CA LEU A 246 2.11 14.50 18.43
C LEU A 246 3.30 15.39 18.75
N ILE A 247 3.22 16.70 18.50
CA ILE A 247 4.28 17.67 18.81
C ILE A 247 4.33 18.01 20.30
N LYS A 248 3.18 18.16 20.95
CA LYS A 248 3.10 18.62 22.34
C LYS A 248 3.31 17.49 23.35
N GLU A 249 2.81 16.29 23.04
CA GLU A 249 2.89 15.15 23.96
C GLU A 249 4.18 14.34 23.76
N ASP A 250 4.73 13.81 24.85
CA ASP A 250 5.91 12.94 24.80
C ASP A 250 5.51 11.48 24.52
N VAL A 251 5.06 11.24 23.31
CA VAL A 251 4.63 9.92 22.83
C VAL A 251 5.58 9.32 21.77
N SER A 252 6.81 9.78 21.70
CA SER A 252 7.78 9.39 20.64
C SER A 252 8.09 7.88 20.57
N GLU A 253 7.84 7.15 21.65
CA GLU A 253 8.03 5.69 21.70
C GLU A 253 6.78 4.91 21.26
N HIS A 254 5.65 5.59 21.00
CA HIS A 254 4.34 4.98 20.75
C HIS A 254 3.80 5.26 19.36
N PHE A 255 4.56 5.93 18.51
CA PHE A 255 4.20 6.13 17.11
C PHE A 255 5.42 6.14 16.20
N CYS A 256 5.20 5.81 14.94
CA CYS A 256 6.12 6.07 13.83
C CYS A 256 5.38 6.65 12.62
N PHE A 257 6.14 7.14 11.64
CA PHE A 257 5.58 7.48 10.34
C PHE A 257 5.69 6.27 9.40
N VAL A 258 4.64 6.08 8.60
CA VAL A 258 4.54 5.04 7.56
C VAL A 258 3.92 5.62 6.30
N THR A 259 4.08 4.96 5.17
CA THR A 259 3.54 5.47 3.91
C THR A 259 2.21 4.85 3.53
N ASP A 260 1.95 3.59 3.84
CA ASP A 260 0.79 2.84 3.36
C ASP A 260 0.79 2.79 1.81
N ASP A 261 -0.28 3.16 1.15
CA ASP A 261 -0.40 3.18 -0.31
C ASP A 261 0.28 4.40 -0.94
N VAL A 262 1.32 4.18 -1.73
CA VAL A 262 1.99 5.23 -2.52
C VAL A 262 1.97 4.84 -3.99
N MET A 263 1.39 5.68 -4.84
CA MET A 263 1.42 5.46 -6.28
C MET A 263 2.75 5.90 -6.91
N THR A 264 3.10 5.32 -8.06
CA THR A 264 4.39 5.54 -8.73
C THR A 264 4.63 7.01 -9.09
N ASP A 265 3.60 7.73 -9.55
CA ASP A 265 3.70 9.17 -9.84
C ASP A 265 3.99 10.00 -8.58
N SER A 266 3.40 9.64 -7.45
CA SER A 266 3.68 10.28 -6.16
C SER A 266 5.10 9.97 -5.68
N LEU A 267 5.56 8.72 -5.79
CA LEU A 267 6.94 8.33 -5.45
C LEU A 267 7.97 9.14 -6.23
N VAL A 268 7.78 9.33 -7.53
CA VAL A 268 8.71 10.08 -8.39
C VAL A 268 8.64 11.58 -8.12
N ASN A 269 7.44 12.16 -7.99
CA ASN A 269 7.26 13.61 -7.94
C ASN A 269 7.34 14.20 -6.53
N ARG A 270 7.02 13.42 -5.49
CA ARG A 270 6.94 13.90 -4.10
C ARG A 270 7.95 13.22 -3.18
N GLY A 271 8.29 11.97 -3.48
CA GLY A 271 9.10 11.09 -2.63
C GLY A 271 8.26 10.04 -1.90
N HIS A 272 8.85 9.45 -0.89
CA HIS A 272 8.27 8.38 -0.08
C HIS A 272 8.22 8.80 1.41
N LEU A 273 8.71 7.98 2.34
CA LEU A 273 8.75 8.32 3.77
C LEU A 273 9.49 9.65 4.06
N ASN A 274 10.51 10.01 3.26
CA ASN A 274 11.18 11.31 3.35
C ASN A 274 10.23 12.50 3.17
N HIS A 275 9.21 12.36 2.31
CA HIS A 275 8.17 13.38 2.12
C HIS A 275 7.35 13.57 3.41
N ILE A 276 6.96 12.47 4.06
CA ILE A 276 6.19 12.49 5.32
C ILE A 276 7.03 13.12 6.45
N VAL A 277 8.31 12.74 6.57
CA VAL A 277 9.24 13.32 7.54
C VAL A 277 9.39 14.83 7.33
N LYS A 278 9.61 15.25 6.08
CA LYS A 278 9.69 16.67 5.71
C LYS A 278 8.39 17.40 6.06
N LYS A 279 7.24 16.84 5.73
CA LYS A 279 5.92 17.41 6.06
C LYS A 279 5.74 17.57 7.57
N ALA A 280 6.13 16.57 8.37
CA ALA A 280 6.07 16.66 9.84
C ALA A 280 6.92 17.82 10.37
N ILE A 281 8.13 18.02 9.84
CA ILE A 281 9.02 19.13 10.21
C ILE A 281 8.39 20.47 9.80
N GLN A 282 7.82 20.59 8.62
CA GLN A 282 7.14 21.79 8.14
C GLN A 282 5.89 22.14 8.96
N MET A 283 5.21 21.13 9.54
CA MET A 283 4.10 21.31 10.48
C MET A 283 4.56 21.64 11.91
N GLY A 284 5.88 21.81 12.16
CA GLY A 284 6.44 22.27 13.43
C GLY A 284 7.04 21.21 14.33
N MET A 285 7.11 19.93 13.89
CA MET A 285 7.82 18.91 14.64
C MET A 285 9.33 19.16 14.59
N GLN A 286 10.02 19.00 15.72
CA GLN A 286 11.48 19.10 15.76
C GLN A 286 12.10 18.05 14.83
N PRO A 287 13.08 18.40 13.97
CA PRO A 287 13.70 17.45 13.03
C PRO A 287 14.20 16.17 13.70
N GLU A 288 14.81 16.30 14.87
CA GLU A 288 15.33 15.16 15.64
C GLU A 288 14.24 14.17 16.02
N ARG A 289 13.04 14.69 16.32
CA ARG A 289 11.89 13.86 16.68
C ARG A 289 11.27 13.19 15.46
N ALA A 290 11.14 13.91 14.35
CA ALA A 290 10.65 13.35 13.09
C ALA A 290 11.59 12.25 12.56
N ILE A 291 12.91 12.46 12.62
CA ILE A 291 13.92 11.45 12.27
C ILE A 291 13.83 10.24 13.20
N TYR A 292 13.69 10.45 14.51
CA TYR A 292 13.56 9.37 15.49
C TYR A 292 12.35 8.49 15.19
N ALA A 293 11.19 9.10 14.90
CA ALA A 293 9.95 8.40 14.56
C ALA A 293 9.96 7.70 13.19
N SER A 294 10.98 7.95 12.34
CA SER A 294 11.13 7.35 11.00
C SER A 294 12.37 6.46 10.88
N THR A 295 13.11 6.24 11.96
CA THR A 295 14.33 5.41 11.96
C THR A 295 14.36 4.47 13.16
N PHE A 296 14.49 4.99 14.37
CA PHE A 296 14.70 4.20 15.58
C PHE A 296 13.39 3.57 16.10
N THR A 297 12.31 4.34 16.16
CA THR A 297 11.02 3.84 16.67
C THR A 297 10.48 2.69 15.80
N PRO A 298 10.39 2.82 14.45
CA PRO A 298 9.89 1.71 13.62
C PRO A 298 10.82 0.49 13.69
N ALA A 299 12.15 0.66 13.71
CA ALA A 299 13.07 -0.46 13.86
C ALA A 299 12.86 -1.20 15.20
N ARG A 300 12.66 -0.46 16.29
CA ARG A 300 12.37 -1.05 17.60
C ARG A 300 11.01 -1.75 17.65
N ARG A 301 9.98 -1.15 17.04
CA ARG A 301 8.65 -1.73 16.92
C ARG A 301 8.71 -3.13 16.31
N MET A 302 9.47 -3.28 15.23
CA MET A 302 9.64 -4.54 14.51
C MET A 302 10.76 -5.44 15.05
N ASN A 303 11.25 -5.19 16.26
CA ASN A 303 12.36 -5.94 16.87
C ASN A 303 13.66 -5.97 16.03
N MET A 304 13.84 -5.06 15.09
CA MET A 304 15.05 -4.93 14.28
C MET A 304 16.15 -4.23 15.09
N THR A 305 16.87 -5.02 15.89
CA THR A 305 17.86 -4.48 16.83
C THR A 305 19.18 -4.07 16.21
N ASP A 306 19.40 -4.38 14.93
CA ASP A 306 20.65 -4.16 14.19
C ASP A 306 20.67 -2.87 13.37
N ARG A 307 19.57 -2.10 13.32
CA ARG A 307 19.40 -0.88 12.49
C ARG A 307 18.66 0.24 13.21
N GLY A 308 18.35 1.34 12.52
CA GLY A 308 17.59 2.49 13.03
C GLY A 308 18.39 3.45 13.91
N ALA A 309 19.68 3.18 14.14
CA ALA A 309 20.57 4.04 14.91
C ALA A 309 22.00 4.01 14.38
N ILE A 310 22.71 5.13 14.47
CA ILE A 310 24.15 5.21 14.20
C ILE A 310 24.88 4.89 15.51
N ALA A 311 25.28 3.63 15.65
CA ALA A 311 25.95 3.12 16.86
C ALA A 311 26.84 1.93 16.52
N PRO A 312 27.94 1.68 17.26
CA PRO A 312 28.83 0.55 17.00
C PRO A 312 28.10 -0.79 16.93
N GLY A 313 28.41 -1.59 15.91
CA GLY A 313 27.81 -2.89 15.64
C GLY A 313 26.48 -2.86 14.86
N LYS A 314 25.86 -1.70 14.70
CA LYS A 314 24.66 -1.56 13.84
C LYS A 314 25.04 -1.54 12.37
N ILE A 315 24.14 -1.97 11.49
CA ILE A 315 24.28 -1.89 10.04
C ILE A 315 24.51 -0.43 9.65
N ALA A 316 25.50 -0.20 8.79
CA ALA A 316 25.88 1.14 8.37
C ALA A 316 25.01 1.64 7.20
N ASP A 317 23.70 1.77 7.47
CA ASP A 317 22.71 2.39 6.61
C ASP A 317 22.48 3.82 7.09
N PHE A 318 22.84 4.81 6.26
CA PHE A 318 22.76 6.21 6.66
C PHE A 318 22.63 7.17 5.48
N LEU A 319 22.14 8.37 5.77
CA LEU A 319 21.98 9.47 4.83
C LEU A 319 22.91 10.61 5.22
N LEU A 320 23.43 11.32 4.21
CA LEU A 320 24.05 12.63 4.37
C LEU A 320 23.10 13.70 3.82
N LEU A 321 22.70 14.64 4.68
CA LEU A 321 21.79 15.74 4.35
C LEU A 321 22.54 17.06 4.34
N SER A 322 22.27 17.92 3.35
CA SER A 322 22.75 19.30 3.32
C SER A 322 21.84 20.28 4.05
N ASP A 323 20.57 19.93 4.20
CA ASP A 323 19.56 20.72 4.92
C ASP A 323 18.66 19.78 5.73
N LEU A 324 18.53 20.07 7.02
CA LEU A 324 17.78 19.25 7.95
C LEU A 324 16.28 19.53 7.90
N HIS A 325 15.88 20.79 7.67
CA HIS A 325 14.47 21.19 7.62
C HIS A 325 13.79 20.79 6.31
N GLU A 326 14.55 20.89 5.21
CA GLU A 326 14.08 20.41 3.89
C GLU A 326 14.33 18.92 3.68
N LEU A 327 14.97 18.24 4.62
CA LEU A 327 15.43 16.85 4.54
C LEU A 327 16.15 16.58 3.20
N LYS A 328 17.06 17.50 2.84
CA LYS A 328 17.73 17.48 1.53
C LYS A 328 18.81 16.43 1.47
N ILE A 329 18.46 15.24 0.94
CA ILE A 329 19.35 14.09 0.81
C ILE A 329 20.37 14.37 -0.30
N GLU A 330 21.67 14.22 0.02
CA GLU A 330 22.75 14.28 -0.97
C GLU A 330 23.33 12.90 -1.28
N ARG A 331 23.48 12.05 -0.25
CA ARG A 331 24.02 10.70 -0.41
C ARG A 331 23.28 9.72 0.48
N VAL A 332 23.15 8.50 -0.01
CA VAL A 332 22.65 7.36 0.74
C VAL A 332 23.71 6.27 0.76
N TYR A 333 23.94 5.73 1.93
CA TYR A 333 24.84 4.60 2.13
C TYR A 333 24.06 3.40 2.63
N LYS A 334 24.35 2.25 2.06
CA LYS A 334 23.75 0.95 2.41
C LYS A 334 24.86 -0.03 2.74
N ASN A 335 24.81 -0.64 3.93
CA ASN A 335 25.90 -1.50 4.43
C ASN A 335 27.30 -0.84 4.33
N GLY A 336 27.37 0.47 4.61
CA GLY A 336 28.61 1.25 4.54
C GLY A 336 29.13 1.56 3.13
N LYS A 337 28.40 1.19 2.09
CA LYS A 337 28.75 1.49 0.69
C LYS A 337 27.82 2.57 0.15
N LYS A 338 28.36 3.50 -0.64
CA LYS A 338 27.56 4.53 -1.30
C LYS A 338 26.60 3.87 -2.30
N ALA A 339 25.30 3.97 -2.03
CA ALA A 339 24.24 3.42 -2.86
C ALA A 339 23.61 4.47 -3.78
N TYR A 340 23.61 5.75 -3.35
CA TYR A 340 23.06 6.86 -4.13
C TYR A 340 23.86 8.15 -3.85
N ASP A 341 24.07 8.96 -4.89
CA ASP A 341 24.62 10.32 -4.79
C ASP A 341 23.86 11.21 -5.79
N VAL A 342 23.27 12.31 -5.32
CA VAL A 342 22.48 13.23 -6.14
C VAL A 342 23.30 13.87 -7.28
N LYS A 343 24.64 13.85 -7.19
CA LYS A 343 25.56 14.40 -8.20
C LYS A 343 25.96 13.38 -9.28
N GLU A 344 25.61 12.12 -9.08
CA GLU A 344 25.95 11.04 -9.99
C GLU A 344 24.68 10.59 -10.73
N GLU A 345 24.86 10.15 -11.97
CA GLU A 345 23.74 9.55 -12.70
C GLU A 345 23.38 8.20 -12.08
N TYR A 346 22.16 8.06 -11.59
CA TYR A 346 21.64 6.83 -11.04
C TYR A 346 20.69 6.18 -12.03
N ARG A 347 21.13 5.13 -12.71
CA ARG A 347 20.38 4.45 -13.76
C ARG A 347 19.75 3.18 -13.23
N GLN A 348 18.46 3.02 -13.50
CA GLN A 348 17.76 1.76 -13.27
C GLN A 348 18.21 0.70 -14.27
N VAL A 349 18.56 -0.47 -13.77
CA VAL A 349 18.76 -1.68 -14.57
C VAL A 349 17.47 -2.50 -14.46
N VAL A 350 16.73 -2.61 -15.55
CA VAL A 350 15.49 -3.39 -15.58
C VAL A 350 15.81 -4.83 -15.97
N LYS A 351 15.35 -5.77 -15.17
CA LYS A 351 15.37 -7.21 -15.49
C LYS A 351 13.97 -7.61 -15.96
N GLU A 352 13.89 -8.25 -17.10
CA GLU A 352 12.63 -8.75 -17.64
C GLU A 352 12.33 -10.16 -17.12
N LYS A 353 11.02 -10.48 -16.98
CA LYS A 353 10.52 -11.83 -16.65
C LYS A 353 11.11 -12.40 -15.37
N GLN A 354 11.07 -11.61 -14.32
CA GLN A 354 11.60 -12.01 -13.01
C GLN A 354 10.72 -13.04 -12.30
N PHE A 355 9.44 -13.15 -12.67
CA PHE A 355 8.46 -14.05 -12.07
C PHE A 355 8.28 -15.33 -12.91
N PRO A 356 7.72 -16.41 -12.34
CA PRO A 356 7.35 -17.61 -13.10
C PRO A 356 6.37 -17.30 -14.24
N ALA A 357 6.40 -18.11 -15.31
CA ALA A 357 5.63 -17.84 -16.53
C ALA A 357 4.12 -17.65 -16.28
N HIS A 358 3.53 -18.43 -15.37
CA HIS A 358 2.11 -18.34 -15.06
C HIS A 358 1.70 -17.04 -14.36
N PHE A 359 2.65 -16.27 -13.78
CA PHE A 359 2.39 -14.94 -13.25
C PHE A 359 2.04 -13.94 -14.35
N TYR A 360 2.47 -14.19 -15.59
CA TYR A 360 2.13 -13.39 -16.77
C TYR A 360 0.88 -13.88 -17.51
N GLU A 361 0.18 -14.87 -16.95
CA GLU A 361 -1.01 -15.50 -17.52
C GLU A 361 -2.12 -15.62 -16.48
N SER A 362 -2.37 -14.56 -15.72
CA SER A 362 -3.28 -14.58 -14.57
C SER A 362 -4.76 -14.36 -14.95
N ILE A 363 -5.06 -13.96 -16.19
CA ILE A 363 -6.43 -13.72 -16.66
C ILE A 363 -6.89 -14.88 -17.54
N LYS A 364 -7.88 -15.63 -17.04
CA LYS A 364 -8.44 -16.82 -17.72
C LYS A 364 -9.79 -16.55 -18.39
N LEU A 365 -10.15 -15.28 -18.55
CA LEU A 365 -11.37 -14.87 -19.25
C LEU A 365 -11.21 -15.00 -20.77
N SER A 366 -12.26 -15.48 -21.44
CA SER A 366 -12.42 -15.32 -22.88
C SER A 366 -12.79 -13.86 -23.21
N PRO A 367 -12.51 -13.38 -24.43
CA PRO A 367 -12.94 -12.05 -24.85
C PRO A 367 -14.44 -11.85 -24.62
N LEU A 368 -14.80 -10.69 -24.08
CA LEU A 368 -16.17 -10.29 -23.84
C LEU A 368 -16.79 -9.66 -25.09
N THR A 369 -18.11 -9.66 -25.13
CA THR A 369 -18.94 -9.02 -26.17
C THR A 369 -19.79 -7.90 -25.55
N GLU A 370 -20.41 -7.06 -26.34
CA GLU A 370 -21.34 -6.05 -25.84
C GLU A 370 -22.50 -6.66 -25.05
N GLN A 371 -22.90 -7.90 -25.42
CA GLN A 371 -23.96 -8.64 -24.74
C GLN A 371 -23.61 -8.95 -23.28
N ASP A 372 -22.32 -9.03 -22.92
CA ASP A 372 -21.87 -9.27 -21.54
C ASP A 372 -22.12 -8.07 -20.61
N PHE A 373 -22.49 -6.92 -21.17
CA PHE A 373 -22.85 -5.69 -20.44
C PHE A 373 -24.36 -5.40 -20.46
N HIS A 374 -25.18 -6.28 -21.05
CA HIS A 374 -26.63 -6.24 -20.91
C HIS A 374 -27.07 -6.97 -19.65
N VAL A 375 -27.72 -6.25 -18.74
CA VAL A 375 -28.11 -6.77 -17.44
C VAL A 375 -29.52 -7.33 -17.48
N THR A 376 -29.65 -8.65 -17.43
CA THR A 376 -30.95 -9.33 -17.38
C THR A 376 -31.45 -9.43 -15.94
N VAL A 377 -32.74 -9.15 -15.73
CA VAL A 377 -33.39 -9.21 -14.44
C VAL A 377 -34.71 -9.96 -14.55
N ASP A 378 -35.06 -10.79 -13.54
CA ASP A 378 -36.29 -11.58 -13.51
C ASP A 378 -37.39 -10.84 -12.74
N VAL A 379 -37.82 -9.69 -13.32
CA VAL A 379 -38.93 -8.89 -12.78
C VAL A 379 -39.78 -8.37 -13.94
N PRO A 380 -41.09 -8.11 -13.75
CA PRO A 380 -41.95 -7.53 -14.77
C PRO A 380 -41.46 -6.16 -15.28
N ASP A 381 -41.88 -5.82 -16.49
CA ASP A 381 -41.61 -4.49 -17.06
C ASP A 381 -42.19 -3.39 -16.18
N ASN A 382 -41.34 -2.55 -15.63
CA ASN A 382 -41.72 -1.42 -14.77
C ASN A 382 -40.50 -0.54 -14.45
N ARG A 383 -40.75 0.54 -13.70
CA ARG A 383 -39.72 1.34 -13.04
C ARG A 383 -39.61 0.92 -11.58
N TYR A 384 -38.38 0.56 -11.16
CA TYR A 384 -38.11 0.06 -9.83
C TYR A 384 -37.20 0.99 -9.06
N PRO A 385 -37.39 1.19 -7.76
CA PRO A 385 -36.36 1.73 -6.89
C PRO A 385 -35.14 0.80 -6.96
N CYS A 386 -33.95 1.40 -7.02
CA CYS A 386 -32.70 0.65 -7.11
C CYS A 386 -31.62 1.21 -6.19
N ARG A 387 -30.62 0.39 -5.91
CA ARG A 387 -29.38 0.82 -5.25
C ARG A 387 -28.41 1.34 -6.30
N VAL A 388 -27.75 2.44 -6.00
CA VAL A 388 -26.73 3.06 -6.84
C VAL A 388 -25.50 3.31 -5.97
N MET A 389 -24.35 2.81 -6.37
CA MET A 389 -23.07 3.14 -5.74
C MET A 389 -22.75 4.61 -6.02
N LEU A 390 -22.85 5.46 -5.02
CA LEU A 390 -22.51 6.88 -5.14
C LEU A 390 -21.07 7.12 -4.74
N VAL A 391 -20.26 7.55 -5.70
CA VAL A 391 -18.86 7.93 -5.50
C VAL A 391 -18.80 9.41 -5.09
N GLN A 392 -18.02 9.74 -4.07
CA GLN A 392 -17.81 11.11 -3.61
C GLN A 392 -16.32 11.44 -3.56
N ASN A 393 -15.96 12.64 -4.01
CA ASN A 393 -14.60 13.15 -3.89
C ASN A 393 -14.20 13.32 -2.41
N GLY A 394 -12.92 13.11 -2.12
CA GLY A 394 -12.34 13.26 -0.77
C GLY A 394 -12.24 11.96 0.04
N SER A 395 -12.79 10.86 -0.45
CA SER A 395 -12.70 9.53 0.19
C SER A 395 -12.81 8.41 -0.84
N THR A 396 -12.25 7.25 -0.56
CA THR A 396 -12.50 6.00 -1.29
C THR A 396 -13.79 5.30 -0.85
N PHE A 397 -14.47 5.84 0.16
CA PHE A 397 -15.78 5.35 0.59
C PHE A 397 -16.84 5.71 -0.45
N THR A 398 -17.89 4.90 -0.49
CA THR A 398 -19.06 5.11 -1.35
C THR A 398 -20.30 5.23 -0.48
N GLU A 399 -21.42 5.66 -1.06
CA GLU A 399 -22.72 5.63 -0.39
C GLU A 399 -23.70 4.70 -1.10
N ASP A 400 -24.63 4.13 -0.34
CA ASP A 400 -25.79 3.38 -0.87
C ASP A 400 -26.91 4.39 -1.20
N HIS A 401 -26.82 4.98 -2.39
CA HIS A 401 -27.84 5.91 -2.89
C HIS A 401 -29.06 5.18 -3.44
N ARG A 402 -30.22 5.82 -3.34
CA ARG A 402 -31.48 5.29 -3.88
C ARG A 402 -31.83 6.01 -5.17
N GLY A 403 -32.00 5.23 -6.24
CA GLY A 403 -32.37 5.69 -7.55
C GLY A 403 -33.61 5.00 -8.09
N ILE A 404 -33.88 5.25 -9.37
CA ILE A 404 -34.93 4.56 -10.12
C ILE A 404 -34.32 4.02 -11.39
N ALA A 405 -34.54 2.74 -11.68
CA ALA A 405 -34.15 2.08 -12.92
C ALA A 405 -35.38 1.50 -13.63
N GLU A 406 -35.34 1.52 -14.98
CA GLU A 406 -36.41 0.97 -15.82
C GLU A 406 -36.04 -0.44 -16.29
N VAL A 407 -37.00 -1.35 -16.25
CA VAL A 407 -36.88 -2.70 -16.81
C VAL A 407 -37.87 -2.83 -17.95
N ARG A 408 -37.40 -3.34 -19.09
CA ARG A 408 -38.19 -3.61 -20.28
C ARG A 408 -37.76 -4.94 -20.91
N GLU A 409 -38.69 -5.82 -21.19
CA GLU A 409 -38.41 -7.16 -21.76
C GLU A 409 -37.38 -7.97 -20.97
N GLY A 410 -37.41 -7.85 -19.61
CA GLY A 410 -36.44 -8.50 -18.74
C GLY A 410 -35.01 -7.92 -18.78
N GLN A 411 -34.84 -6.75 -19.41
CA GLN A 411 -33.54 -6.04 -19.46
C GLN A 411 -33.60 -4.77 -18.61
N LEU A 412 -32.55 -4.54 -17.84
CA LEU A 412 -32.31 -3.28 -17.15
C LEU A 412 -31.82 -2.23 -18.15
N LEU A 413 -32.58 -1.16 -18.35
CA LEU A 413 -32.25 -0.09 -19.29
C LEU A 413 -31.27 0.92 -18.67
N TRP A 414 -30.10 0.46 -18.26
CA TRP A 414 -29.12 1.30 -17.61
C TRP A 414 -28.52 2.38 -18.53
N GLU A 415 -28.40 2.09 -19.83
CA GLU A 415 -27.90 3.04 -20.85
C GLU A 415 -28.84 4.24 -21.04
N GLU A 416 -30.14 4.07 -20.82
CA GLU A 416 -31.15 5.14 -20.86
C GLU A 416 -31.29 5.88 -19.52
N SER A 417 -30.54 5.46 -18.49
CA SER A 417 -30.57 6.02 -17.15
C SER A 417 -29.47 7.08 -16.92
N PRO A 418 -29.54 7.90 -15.86
CA PRO A 418 -28.47 8.83 -15.53
C PRO A 418 -27.24 8.15 -14.88
N TYR A 419 -27.22 6.83 -14.81
CA TYR A 419 -26.19 6.04 -14.11
C TYR A 419 -25.24 5.38 -15.11
N GLY A 420 -23.99 5.17 -14.67
CA GLY A 420 -23.10 4.23 -15.34
C GLY A 420 -23.35 2.79 -14.88
N LEU A 421 -22.88 1.83 -15.66
CA LEU A 421 -22.76 0.44 -15.25
C LEU A 421 -21.39 0.20 -14.63
N ILE A 422 -21.37 -0.48 -13.48
CA ILE A 422 -20.17 -1.12 -12.94
C ILE A 422 -20.35 -2.63 -13.04
N ALA A 423 -19.33 -3.34 -13.53
CA ALA A 423 -19.34 -4.79 -13.69
C ALA A 423 -18.03 -5.39 -13.16
N VAL A 424 -18.11 -6.55 -12.52
CA VAL A 424 -16.96 -7.33 -12.04
C VAL A 424 -17.06 -8.75 -12.60
N PHE A 425 -16.00 -9.19 -13.28
CA PHE A 425 -15.92 -10.53 -13.87
C PHE A 425 -14.83 -11.33 -13.16
N GLU A 426 -15.18 -12.50 -12.66
CA GLU A 426 -14.21 -13.44 -12.08
C GLU A 426 -13.18 -13.85 -13.15
N ARG A 427 -11.89 -13.55 -12.92
CA ARG A 427 -10.85 -13.69 -13.94
C ARG A 427 -9.96 -14.93 -13.79
N TYR A 428 -10.11 -15.66 -12.72
CA TYR A 428 -9.23 -16.80 -12.37
C TYR A 428 -9.66 -18.12 -12.99
N GLY A 429 -10.86 -18.14 -13.63
CA GLY A 429 -11.44 -19.34 -14.24
C GLY A 429 -11.96 -20.34 -13.22
N LYS A 430 -12.35 -19.89 -12.02
CA LYS A 430 -12.85 -20.74 -10.93
C LYS A 430 -14.34 -21.05 -11.04
N ASN A 431 -15.15 -20.03 -11.30
CA ASN A 431 -16.61 -20.15 -11.27
C ASN A 431 -17.32 -19.40 -12.39
N GLY A 432 -16.65 -18.44 -13.06
CA GLY A 432 -17.22 -17.63 -14.12
C GLY A 432 -18.27 -16.63 -13.65
N ASN A 433 -18.28 -16.27 -12.38
CA ASN A 433 -19.21 -15.32 -11.78
C ASN A 433 -19.08 -13.93 -12.39
N ARG A 434 -20.20 -13.18 -12.36
CA ARG A 434 -20.30 -11.81 -12.84
C ARG A 434 -21.21 -11.00 -11.91
N GLY A 435 -20.69 -9.92 -11.38
CA GLY A 435 -21.46 -8.96 -10.61
C GLY A 435 -21.78 -7.71 -11.43
N TYR A 436 -22.97 -7.14 -11.22
CA TYR A 436 -23.40 -5.90 -11.88
C TYR A 436 -24.01 -4.95 -10.86
N GLY A 437 -23.77 -3.65 -11.06
CA GLY A 437 -24.33 -2.57 -10.25
C GLY A 437 -24.46 -1.27 -11.03
N LEU A 438 -25.23 -0.34 -10.49
CA LEU A 438 -25.32 1.01 -10.99
C LEU A 438 -24.37 1.92 -10.21
N ILE A 439 -23.72 2.86 -10.90
CA ILE A 439 -22.75 3.79 -10.31
C ILE A 439 -23.04 5.22 -10.72
N SER A 440 -22.77 6.17 -9.82
CA SER A 440 -22.97 7.61 -10.04
C SER A 440 -22.04 8.44 -9.15
N GLY A 441 -22.22 9.77 -9.18
CA GLY A 441 -21.40 10.70 -8.38
C GLY A 441 -20.12 11.12 -9.09
N ASP A 442 -19.03 11.26 -8.35
CA ASP A 442 -17.75 11.79 -8.84
C ASP A 442 -16.92 10.69 -9.56
N THR A 443 -17.53 10.00 -10.51
CA THR A 443 -16.94 8.98 -11.39
C THR A 443 -17.05 9.42 -12.86
N ILE A 444 -16.55 8.61 -13.83
CA ILE A 444 -16.65 8.94 -15.26
C ILE A 444 -18.11 9.20 -15.66
N LYS A 445 -18.30 10.08 -16.66
CA LYS A 445 -19.59 10.49 -17.20
C LYS A 445 -19.83 10.01 -18.63
N ARG A 446 -18.80 9.48 -19.28
CA ARG A 446 -18.82 8.92 -20.63
C ARG A 446 -17.65 7.96 -20.81
N GLY A 447 -17.64 7.20 -21.90
CA GLY A 447 -16.60 6.23 -22.15
C GLY A 447 -16.61 5.07 -21.19
N ALA A 448 -15.45 4.43 -21.00
CA ALA A 448 -15.27 3.33 -20.06
C ALA A 448 -13.86 3.27 -19.49
N VAL A 449 -13.74 2.69 -18.30
CA VAL A 449 -12.47 2.30 -17.67
C VAL A 449 -12.57 0.84 -17.27
N ALA A 450 -11.55 0.04 -17.62
CA ALA A 450 -11.41 -1.33 -17.15
C ALA A 450 -10.06 -1.55 -16.49
N THR A 451 -10.04 -2.39 -15.44
CA THR A 451 -8.81 -2.72 -14.72
C THR A 451 -8.86 -4.09 -14.07
N SER A 452 -7.70 -4.75 -14.00
CA SER A 452 -7.43 -5.89 -13.12
C SER A 452 -6.80 -5.49 -11.79
N TYR A 453 -6.43 -4.22 -11.63
CA TYR A 453 -5.96 -3.65 -10.37
C TYR A 453 -7.17 -3.17 -9.56
N SER A 454 -7.83 -4.12 -8.90
CA SER A 454 -9.12 -3.95 -8.24
C SER A 454 -9.05 -4.60 -6.85
N HIS A 455 -8.84 -3.78 -5.83
CA HIS A 455 -8.61 -4.22 -4.45
C HIS A 455 -9.80 -4.99 -3.86
N ASP A 456 -9.59 -6.07 -3.08
CA ASP A 456 -8.32 -6.82 -2.98
C ASP A 456 -8.38 -8.08 -3.85
N ASN A 457 -9.59 -8.41 -4.38
CA ASN A 457 -9.83 -9.63 -5.15
C ASN A 457 -9.18 -9.63 -6.55
N HIS A 458 -8.82 -8.46 -7.07
CA HIS A 458 -8.21 -8.25 -8.38
C HIS A 458 -8.95 -8.88 -9.56
N ASN A 459 -10.26 -9.03 -9.47
CA ASN A 459 -11.10 -9.41 -10.59
C ASN A 459 -11.13 -8.30 -11.66
N LEU A 460 -11.57 -8.62 -12.87
CA LEU A 460 -11.74 -7.63 -13.92
C LEU A 460 -12.91 -6.70 -13.59
N LEU A 461 -12.61 -5.47 -13.20
CA LEU A 461 -13.58 -4.42 -12.90
C LEU A 461 -13.71 -3.51 -14.12
N VAL A 462 -14.94 -3.20 -14.50
CA VAL A 462 -15.27 -2.32 -15.62
C VAL A 462 -16.32 -1.30 -15.21
N VAL A 463 -16.07 -0.03 -15.45
CA VAL A 463 -17.05 1.06 -15.27
C VAL A 463 -17.25 1.78 -16.60
N GLY A 464 -18.49 2.00 -17.01
CA GLY A 464 -18.74 2.68 -18.29
C GLY A 464 -20.16 3.18 -18.47
N HIS A 465 -20.34 3.92 -19.57
CA HIS A 465 -21.59 4.53 -19.98
C HIS A 465 -22.16 4.01 -21.30
N ASN A 466 -21.46 3.07 -21.96
CA ASN A 466 -21.98 2.33 -23.11
C ASN A 466 -21.29 0.95 -23.22
N PRO A 467 -21.99 -0.09 -23.72
CA PRO A 467 -21.47 -1.45 -23.82
C PRO A 467 -20.24 -1.58 -24.72
N HIS A 468 -20.17 -0.80 -25.80
CA HIS A 468 -19.08 -0.86 -26.77
C HIS A 468 -17.74 -0.46 -26.15
N ASP A 469 -17.68 0.70 -25.48
CA ASP A 469 -16.45 1.15 -24.82
C ASP A 469 -16.06 0.23 -23.67
N MET A 470 -17.05 -0.29 -22.90
CA MET A 470 -16.82 -1.27 -21.83
C MET A 470 -16.22 -2.56 -22.37
N MET A 471 -16.74 -3.09 -23.47
CA MET A 471 -16.21 -4.28 -24.15
C MET A 471 -14.78 -4.05 -24.62
N VAL A 472 -14.50 -2.91 -25.28
CA VAL A 472 -13.15 -2.59 -25.77
C VAL A 472 -12.18 -2.51 -24.59
N ALA A 473 -12.51 -1.77 -23.53
CA ALA A 473 -11.66 -1.61 -22.36
C ALA A 473 -11.37 -2.96 -21.67
N ALA A 474 -12.41 -3.77 -21.45
CA ALA A 474 -12.29 -5.10 -20.83
C ALA A 474 -11.41 -6.04 -21.67
N ASN A 475 -11.59 -6.06 -22.98
CA ASN A 475 -10.81 -6.92 -23.89
C ASN A 475 -9.34 -6.50 -23.99
N GLU A 476 -9.02 -5.21 -23.80
CA GLU A 476 -7.63 -4.78 -23.66
C GLU A 476 -6.97 -5.34 -22.41
N VAL A 477 -7.66 -5.34 -21.26
CA VAL A 477 -7.16 -5.97 -20.02
C VAL A 477 -6.95 -7.48 -20.23
N ILE A 478 -7.91 -8.16 -20.85
CA ILE A 478 -7.83 -9.61 -21.10
C ILE A 478 -6.65 -9.93 -22.03
N ARG A 479 -6.54 -9.22 -23.16
CA ARG A 479 -5.50 -9.44 -24.18
C ARG A 479 -4.09 -9.23 -23.62
N ASN A 480 -3.92 -8.21 -22.78
CA ASN A 480 -2.64 -7.82 -22.24
C ASN A 480 -2.34 -8.44 -20.85
N GLN A 481 -3.19 -9.35 -20.39
CA GLN A 481 -3.03 -10.03 -19.09
C GLN A 481 -2.97 -9.11 -17.89
N GLY A 482 -3.61 -7.93 -17.98
CA GLY A 482 -3.76 -7.00 -16.88
C GLY A 482 -3.47 -5.55 -17.24
N GLY A 483 -3.85 -4.67 -16.32
CA GLY A 483 -3.62 -3.23 -16.43
C GLY A 483 -4.86 -2.38 -16.25
N PHE A 484 -4.70 -1.10 -16.60
CA PHE A 484 -5.76 -0.12 -16.73
C PHE A 484 -5.91 0.31 -18.18
N TYR A 485 -7.15 0.43 -18.64
CA TYR A 485 -7.47 0.92 -19.99
C TYR A 485 -8.65 1.88 -19.91
N VAL A 486 -8.43 3.11 -20.41
CA VAL A 486 -9.44 4.16 -20.54
C VAL A 486 -9.83 4.28 -21.99
N VAL A 487 -11.12 4.16 -22.30
CA VAL A 487 -11.66 4.08 -23.65
C VAL A 487 -12.74 5.15 -23.85
N GLU A 488 -12.70 5.83 -24.98
CA GLU A 488 -13.73 6.75 -25.47
C GLU A 488 -13.95 6.54 -26.97
N ASP A 489 -15.20 6.43 -27.40
CA ASP A 489 -15.59 6.20 -28.80
C ASP A 489 -14.85 5.01 -29.46
N GLY A 490 -14.74 3.90 -28.77
CA GLY A 490 -14.08 2.67 -29.22
C GLY A 490 -12.55 2.76 -29.30
N LYS A 491 -11.93 3.81 -28.76
CA LYS A 491 -10.47 4.02 -28.81
C LYS A 491 -9.88 4.08 -27.42
N VAL A 492 -8.77 3.37 -27.20
CA VAL A 492 -7.95 3.52 -25.99
C VAL A 492 -7.29 4.90 -26.00
N ILE A 493 -7.63 5.74 -25.03
CA ILE A 493 -7.06 7.09 -24.87
C ILE A 493 -5.94 7.14 -23.82
N ALA A 494 -5.89 6.18 -22.89
CA ALA A 494 -4.77 5.95 -21.99
C ALA A 494 -4.73 4.50 -21.53
N SER A 495 -3.54 4.01 -21.21
CA SER A 495 -3.35 2.66 -20.68
C SER A 495 -2.15 2.59 -19.75
N LEU A 496 -2.18 1.63 -18.84
CA LEU A 496 -1.06 1.18 -18.02
C LEU A 496 -1.05 -0.35 -18.06
N HIS A 497 0.02 -0.93 -18.56
CA HIS A 497 0.14 -2.38 -18.71
C HIS A 497 0.74 -3.02 -17.46
N LEU A 498 0.03 -3.98 -16.85
CA LEU A 498 0.40 -4.65 -15.60
C LEU A 498 0.40 -6.18 -15.79
N PRO A 499 1.41 -6.74 -16.49
CA PRO A 499 1.38 -8.15 -16.90
C PRO A 499 1.66 -9.14 -15.76
N VAL A 500 2.31 -8.70 -14.68
CA VAL A 500 2.66 -9.59 -13.57
C VAL A 500 1.49 -9.67 -12.59
N GLY A 501 0.82 -10.79 -12.58
CA GLY A 501 -0.38 -11.00 -11.76
C GLY A 501 -1.58 -10.13 -12.15
N GLY A 502 -1.48 -9.36 -13.24
CA GLY A 502 -2.46 -8.34 -13.60
C GLY A 502 -2.38 -7.07 -12.74
N ILE A 503 -1.36 -6.93 -11.91
CA ILE A 503 -1.25 -5.84 -10.92
C ILE A 503 0.11 -5.14 -10.89
N LEU A 504 1.19 -5.76 -11.40
CA LEU A 504 2.53 -5.16 -11.40
C LEU A 504 3.12 -5.11 -12.83
N THR A 505 4.04 -4.16 -13.01
CA THR A 505 4.89 -4.05 -14.20
C THR A 505 6.38 -4.06 -13.84
N GLU A 506 7.20 -4.59 -14.74
CA GLU A 506 8.68 -4.56 -14.66
C GLU A 506 9.27 -3.32 -15.36
N GLU A 507 8.41 -2.45 -15.88
CA GLU A 507 8.85 -1.24 -16.58
C GLU A 507 9.62 -0.28 -15.67
N PRO A 508 10.46 0.60 -16.25
CA PRO A 508 11.17 1.61 -15.48
C PRO A 508 10.23 2.51 -14.68
N LEU A 509 10.66 2.86 -13.46
CA LEU A 509 9.90 3.69 -12.52
C LEU A 509 9.34 4.97 -13.15
N GLU A 510 10.20 5.74 -13.84
CA GLU A 510 9.81 7.02 -14.44
C GLU A 510 8.86 6.87 -15.63
N LYS A 511 8.95 5.75 -16.38
CA LYS A 511 8.00 5.43 -17.44
C LYS A 511 6.64 5.14 -16.85
N THR A 512 6.58 4.26 -15.85
CA THR A 512 5.34 3.91 -15.17
C THR A 512 4.69 5.13 -14.52
N ALA A 513 5.47 6.01 -13.88
CA ALA A 513 4.96 7.24 -13.30
C ALA A 513 4.26 8.14 -14.33
N LYS A 514 4.85 8.29 -15.52
CA LYS A 514 4.24 9.06 -16.63
C LYS A 514 2.95 8.42 -17.14
N GLU A 515 2.91 7.09 -17.26
CA GLU A 515 1.71 6.36 -17.68
C GLU A 515 0.60 6.50 -16.64
N VAL A 516 0.91 6.45 -15.33
CA VAL A 516 -0.03 6.71 -14.22
C VAL A 516 -0.59 8.13 -14.29
N GLU A 517 0.25 9.15 -14.53
CA GLU A 517 -0.21 10.52 -14.73
C GLU A 517 -1.14 10.67 -15.95
N GLN A 518 -0.80 10.01 -17.06
CA GLN A 518 -1.62 10.04 -18.28
C GLN A 518 -2.98 9.34 -18.04
N LEU A 519 -2.97 8.22 -17.33
CA LEU A 519 -4.18 7.50 -16.94
C LEU A 519 -5.11 8.39 -16.10
N ARG A 520 -4.57 9.06 -15.08
CA ARG A 520 -5.31 10.00 -14.23
C ARG A 520 -5.97 11.12 -15.06
N ARG A 521 -5.20 11.78 -15.94
CA ARG A 521 -5.71 12.83 -16.82
C ARG A 521 -6.79 12.34 -17.79
N ALA A 522 -6.64 11.13 -18.32
CA ALA A 522 -7.65 10.53 -19.17
C ALA A 522 -8.96 10.26 -18.42
N MET A 523 -8.90 9.71 -17.21
CA MET A 523 -10.08 9.51 -16.36
C MET A 523 -10.75 10.85 -16.01
N GLU A 524 -9.98 11.87 -15.64
CA GLU A 524 -10.47 13.23 -15.39
C GLU A 524 -11.15 13.81 -16.64
N SER A 525 -10.58 13.60 -17.84
CA SER A 525 -11.20 14.05 -19.10
C SER A 525 -12.54 13.39 -19.39
N LEU A 526 -12.78 12.17 -18.90
CA LEU A 526 -14.07 11.50 -18.95
C LEU A 526 -15.05 11.95 -17.86
N GLY A 527 -14.64 12.88 -16.99
CA GLY A 527 -15.47 13.46 -15.94
C GLY A 527 -15.29 12.84 -14.56
N TYR A 528 -14.22 12.08 -14.32
CA TYR A 528 -13.91 11.53 -13.00
C TYR A 528 -13.37 12.66 -12.10
N ASP A 529 -14.25 13.30 -11.35
CA ASP A 529 -13.91 14.42 -10.44
C ASP A 529 -13.58 13.89 -9.03
N HIS A 530 -12.38 13.28 -8.91
CA HIS A 530 -11.93 12.70 -7.64
C HIS A 530 -10.44 13.01 -7.40
N TYR A 531 -10.05 13.28 -6.14
CA TYR A 531 -8.65 13.60 -5.79
C TYR A 531 -7.66 12.48 -6.17
N ASN A 532 -8.11 11.23 -6.20
CA ASN A 532 -7.35 10.08 -6.67
C ASN A 532 -8.27 9.11 -7.43
N PRO A 533 -8.54 9.34 -8.73
CA PRO A 533 -9.49 8.54 -9.50
C PRO A 533 -9.05 7.08 -9.66
N ILE A 534 -7.74 6.80 -9.72
CA ILE A 534 -7.20 5.44 -9.85
C ILE A 534 -7.49 4.63 -8.58
N MET A 535 -7.15 5.15 -7.41
CA MET A 535 -7.43 4.46 -6.15
C MET A 535 -8.94 4.37 -5.88
N SER A 536 -9.71 5.40 -6.26
CA SER A 536 -11.17 5.38 -6.12
C SER A 536 -11.78 4.21 -6.89
N ILE A 537 -11.50 4.06 -8.19
CA ILE A 537 -12.04 2.96 -8.99
C ILE A 537 -11.55 1.60 -8.48
N SER A 538 -10.28 1.51 -8.09
CA SER A 538 -9.67 0.26 -7.61
C SER A 538 -10.36 -0.28 -6.35
N THR A 539 -10.90 0.59 -5.50
CA THR A 539 -11.59 0.21 -4.25
C THR A 539 -13.09 0.00 -4.40
N HIS A 540 -13.67 0.09 -5.61
CA HIS A 540 -15.09 -0.18 -5.81
C HIS A 540 -15.47 -1.65 -5.59
N SER A 541 -14.48 -2.55 -5.62
CA SER A 541 -14.65 -3.98 -5.38
C SER A 541 -14.14 -4.45 -4.00
N LEU A 542 -13.83 -3.53 -3.09
CA LEU A 542 -13.27 -3.84 -1.77
C LEU A 542 -14.36 -4.03 -0.70
N PRO A 543 -14.73 -5.27 -0.33
CA PRO A 543 -15.91 -5.55 0.50
C PRO A 543 -15.73 -5.25 2.00
N VAL A 544 -14.60 -4.66 2.40
CA VAL A 544 -14.33 -4.18 3.76
C VAL A 544 -14.32 -2.65 3.86
N SER A 545 -14.47 -1.95 2.72
CA SER A 545 -14.54 -0.49 2.66
C SER A 545 -16.00 -0.02 2.49
N PRO A 546 -16.58 0.79 3.43
CA PRO A 546 -17.99 1.19 3.35
C PRO A 546 -18.31 2.11 2.16
N ALA A 547 -19.60 2.24 1.75
CA ALA A 547 -20.75 1.48 2.26
C ALA A 547 -21.23 0.43 1.26
N LEU A 548 -21.38 0.76 -0.05
CA LEU A 548 -21.84 -0.12 -1.10
C LEU A 548 -20.70 -0.47 -2.04
N LYS A 549 -20.41 -1.76 -2.23
CA LYS A 549 -19.34 -2.26 -3.10
C LYS A 549 -19.89 -3.34 -4.04
N LEU A 550 -19.09 -3.69 -5.07
CA LEU A 550 -19.46 -4.72 -6.02
C LEU A 550 -18.33 -5.75 -6.14
N THR A 551 -18.65 -7.04 -5.95
CA THR A 551 -17.74 -8.14 -6.29
C THR A 551 -18.35 -9.01 -7.40
N ASP A 552 -17.66 -10.04 -7.82
CA ASP A 552 -18.18 -11.05 -8.75
C ASP A 552 -19.42 -11.79 -8.21
N LEU A 553 -19.61 -11.80 -6.89
CA LEU A 553 -20.77 -12.41 -6.22
C LEU A 553 -21.99 -11.48 -6.12
N GLY A 554 -21.83 -10.19 -6.41
CA GLY A 554 -22.91 -9.21 -6.42
C GLY A 554 -22.64 -7.95 -5.63
N LEU A 555 -23.69 -7.15 -5.44
CA LEU A 555 -23.65 -5.90 -4.68
C LEU A 555 -23.58 -6.19 -3.18
N ILE A 556 -22.69 -5.49 -2.48
CA ILE A 556 -22.43 -5.73 -1.06
C ILE A 556 -22.74 -4.47 -0.25
N ASP A 557 -23.62 -4.62 0.74
CA ASP A 557 -23.75 -3.68 1.84
C ASP A 557 -22.66 -4.02 2.88
N VAL A 558 -21.58 -3.25 2.86
CA VAL A 558 -20.40 -3.50 3.72
C VAL A 558 -20.73 -3.27 5.20
N ASN A 559 -21.62 -2.33 5.52
CA ASN A 559 -21.98 -2.03 6.91
C ASN A 559 -22.73 -3.21 7.56
N ASP A 560 -23.57 -3.89 6.76
CA ASP A 560 -24.31 -5.07 7.20
C ASP A 560 -23.55 -6.39 6.95
N GLY A 561 -22.51 -6.38 6.13
CA GLY A 561 -21.71 -7.57 5.78
C GLY A 561 -22.50 -8.59 4.97
N LYS A 562 -23.29 -8.15 3.96
CA LYS A 562 -24.16 -9.03 3.18
C LYS A 562 -24.30 -8.61 1.72
N ILE A 563 -24.55 -9.59 0.86
CA ILE A 563 -24.96 -9.38 -0.53
C ILE A 563 -26.39 -8.87 -0.56
N VAL A 564 -26.64 -7.81 -1.34
CA VAL A 564 -27.93 -7.13 -1.44
C VAL A 564 -28.42 -7.04 -2.90
N PRO A 565 -29.74 -7.07 -3.14
CA PRO A 565 -30.26 -6.91 -4.50
C PRO A 565 -30.07 -5.47 -5.00
N MET A 566 -29.81 -5.33 -6.30
CA MET A 566 -29.75 -4.04 -6.99
C MET A 566 -31.12 -3.37 -7.08
N LEU A 567 -32.16 -4.12 -7.48
CA LEU A 567 -33.53 -3.64 -7.51
C LEU A 567 -34.21 -3.87 -6.16
N LEU A 568 -34.98 -2.90 -5.71
CA LEU A 568 -35.74 -2.94 -4.46
C LEU A 568 -37.20 -3.21 -4.82
N MET A 569 -37.67 -4.38 -4.50
CA MET A 569 -39.08 -4.81 -4.72
C MET A 569 -39.96 -4.50 -3.52
#